data_980874f74d01e47a96f2e65b97025915
#
_entry.id   980874f74d01e47a96f2e65b97025915
#
_cell.length_a   1.000
_cell.length_b   1.000
_cell.length_c   1.000
_cell.angle_alpha   90.00
_cell.angle_beta   90.00
_cell.angle_gamma   90.00
#
_symmetry.space_group_name_H-M   'P 1'
#
loop_
_entity.id
_entity.type
_entity.pdbx_description
1 polymer ?
#
loop_
_entity_poly.entity_id
_entity_poly.type
_entity_poly.pdbx_seq_one_letter_code
_entity_poly.pdbx_strand_id
1 'polypeptide(L)'
;MQVNLRGAELSKLLLGVIAALVFCAFQFGDRYGLNNMPFARVQSMVSDLAKVRRMAKQGNVDLLAGETMPGQPVTLRGEVTDANCYLGTHTHAYDHAFCAKFCVAAGGPLLFIPDQGGPVYLVVSEQNGVPIPENILDRIGVPGIVVKGKVLDADGLHALAVEALAR
;
A
#
# COMPACT_ATOMS: atom_id res chain seq x y z
N MET A 1 42.29 20.50 6.78
CA MET A 1 41.01 21.22 6.91
C MET A 1 40.02 20.25 7.55
N GLN A 2 39.77 20.34 8.87
CA GLN A 2 38.87 19.46 9.58
C GLN A 2 37.47 20.11 9.52
N VAL A 3 36.54 19.47 8.82
CA VAL A 3 35.12 19.90 8.79
C VAL A 3 34.46 19.37 10.06
N ASN A 4 34.29 20.23 11.04
CA ASN A 4 33.59 19.91 12.30
C ASN A 4 32.08 20.14 12.07
N LEU A 5 31.39 19.10 11.60
CA LEU A 5 29.94 19.13 11.42
C LEU A 5 29.26 19.00 12.79
N ARG A 6 28.53 20.03 13.21
CA ARG A 6 27.67 19.96 14.42
C ARG A 6 26.58 18.91 14.18
N GLY A 7 26.14 18.20 15.21
CA GLY A 7 25.24 17.05 15.11
C GLY A 7 23.96 17.28 14.31
N ALA A 8 23.42 18.52 14.30
CA ALA A 8 22.25 18.90 13.50
C ALA A 8 22.52 18.90 11.98
N GLU A 9 23.73 19.23 11.55
CA GLU A 9 24.12 19.21 10.14
C GLU A 9 24.40 17.79 9.66
N LEU A 10 24.96 16.95 10.54
CA LEU A 10 25.18 15.53 10.26
C LEU A 10 23.86 14.79 10.06
N SER A 11 22.82 15.10 10.85
CA SER A 11 21.48 14.49 10.72
C SER A 11 20.78 14.91 9.43
N LYS A 12 20.92 16.15 8.98
CA LYS A 12 20.38 16.63 7.69
C LYS A 12 21.06 15.97 6.52
N LEU A 13 22.38 15.79 6.60
CA LEU A 13 23.17 15.13 5.56
C LEU A 13 22.81 13.64 5.46
N LEU A 14 22.63 12.98 6.60
CA LEU A 14 22.19 11.58 6.68
C LEU A 14 20.76 11.40 6.12
N LEU A 15 19.83 12.28 6.46
CA LEU A 15 18.48 12.30 5.91
C LEU A 15 18.48 12.53 4.39
N GLY A 16 19.31 13.44 3.90
CA GLY A 16 19.47 13.70 2.46
C GLY A 16 20.02 12.49 1.71
N VAL A 17 21.01 11.80 2.28
CA VAL A 17 21.58 10.58 1.69
C VAL A 17 20.56 9.44 1.68
N ILE A 18 19.82 9.25 2.77
CA ILE A 18 18.76 8.23 2.84
C ILE A 18 17.65 8.54 1.82
N ALA A 19 17.21 9.80 1.71
CA ALA A 19 16.21 10.21 0.74
C ALA A 19 16.69 9.97 -0.70
N ALA A 20 17.94 10.28 -1.01
CA ALA A 20 18.54 10.04 -2.33
C ALA A 20 18.65 8.53 -2.65
N LEU A 21 19.04 7.70 -1.67
CA LEU A 21 19.10 6.24 -1.84
C LEU A 21 17.71 5.63 -2.07
N VAL A 22 16.71 6.10 -1.33
CA VAL A 22 15.31 5.68 -1.50
C VAL A 22 14.80 6.11 -2.88
N PHE A 23 15.07 7.35 -3.30
CA PHE A 23 14.69 7.84 -4.62
C PHE A 23 15.37 7.05 -5.75
N CYS A 24 16.67 6.76 -5.64
CA CYS A 24 17.38 5.90 -6.59
C CYS A 24 16.76 4.48 -6.63
N ALA A 25 16.41 3.90 -5.49
CA ALA A 25 15.77 2.58 -5.43
C ALA A 25 14.43 2.56 -6.17
N PHE A 26 13.63 3.64 -6.07
CA PHE A 26 12.37 3.76 -6.78
C PHE A 26 12.55 3.90 -8.30
N GLN A 27 13.55 4.67 -8.75
CA GLN A 27 13.84 4.85 -10.19
C GLN A 27 14.39 3.58 -10.87
N PHE A 28 15.04 2.71 -10.10
CA PHE A 28 15.68 1.49 -10.62
C PHE A 28 15.04 0.20 -10.10
N GLY A 29 13.84 0.28 -9.53
CA GLY A 29 13.16 -0.85 -8.90
C GLY A 29 13.07 -2.09 -9.78
N ASP A 30 12.81 -1.90 -11.06
CA ASP A 30 12.71 -2.97 -12.06
C ASP A 30 14.08 -3.64 -12.34
N ARG A 31 15.12 -2.83 -12.42
CA ARG A 31 16.50 -3.30 -12.72
C ARG A 31 17.05 -4.20 -11.61
N TYR A 32 16.58 -4.05 -10.39
CA TYR A 32 16.98 -4.82 -9.21
C TYR A 32 15.93 -5.83 -8.74
N GLY A 33 14.86 -6.04 -9.52
CA GLY A 33 13.78 -6.97 -9.18
C GLY A 33 12.92 -6.53 -7.99
N LEU A 34 12.98 -5.26 -7.58
CA LEU A 34 12.25 -4.75 -6.42
C LEU A 34 10.74 -4.76 -6.64
N ASN A 35 10.29 -4.55 -7.89
CA ASN A 35 8.87 -4.57 -8.24
C ASN A 35 8.22 -5.94 -8.02
N ASN A 36 9.00 -7.03 -8.12
CA ASN A 36 8.54 -8.39 -7.87
C ASN A 36 8.72 -8.84 -6.40
N MET A 37 9.17 -7.94 -5.52
CA MET A 37 9.40 -8.31 -4.12
C MET A 37 8.07 -8.62 -3.43
N PRO A 38 7.95 -9.78 -2.72
CA PRO A 38 6.78 -10.11 -1.92
C PRO A 38 6.45 -9.01 -0.90
N PHE A 39 5.16 -8.75 -0.68
CA PHE A 39 4.72 -7.70 0.23
C PHE A 39 5.26 -7.89 1.65
N ALA A 40 5.26 -9.12 2.18
CA ALA A 40 5.81 -9.43 3.51
C ALA A 40 7.27 -8.99 3.65
N ARG A 41 8.08 -9.09 2.59
CA ARG A 41 9.48 -8.65 2.59
C ARG A 41 9.60 -7.12 2.59
N VAL A 42 8.75 -6.43 1.83
CA VAL A 42 8.66 -4.95 1.87
C VAL A 42 8.21 -4.50 3.25
N GLN A 43 7.20 -5.14 3.82
CA GLN A 43 6.70 -4.86 5.16
C GLN A 43 7.78 -5.03 6.23
N SER A 44 8.64 -6.05 6.14
CA SER A 44 9.77 -6.23 7.07
C SER A 44 10.80 -5.10 6.99
N MET A 45 11.03 -4.53 5.80
CA MET A 45 11.95 -3.39 5.62
C MET A 45 11.47 -2.11 6.32
N VAL A 46 10.14 -1.93 6.44
CA VAL A 46 9.55 -0.76 7.12
C VAL A 46 9.14 -1.04 8.57
N SER A 47 9.19 -2.28 9.02
CA SER A 47 8.74 -2.68 10.37
C SER A 47 9.53 -1.99 11.49
N ASP A 48 10.80 -1.70 11.30
CA ASP A 48 11.61 -0.98 12.28
C ASP A 48 11.25 0.50 12.38
N LEU A 49 10.79 1.10 11.28
CA LEU A 49 10.18 2.44 11.27
C LEU A 49 8.77 2.42 11.88
N ALA A 50 8.05 1.31 11.73
CA ALA A 50 6.70 1.13 12.25
C ALA A 50 6.66 0.82 13.76
N LYS A 51 7.74 0.33 14.38
CA LYS A 51 7.83 0.14 15.84
C LYS A 51 7.54 1.43 16.60
N VAL A 52 7.98 2.57 16.08
CA VAL A 52 7.71 3.89 16.67
C VAL A 52 6.21 4.27 16.54
N ARG A 53 5.52 3.82 15.50
CA ARG A 53 4.09 4.08 15.28
C ARG A 53 3.15 3.16 16.06
N ARG A 54 3.57 1.94 16.43
CA ARG A 54 2.71 0.99 17.18
C ARG A 54 2.40 1.43 18.60
N MET A 55 3.23 2.27 19.22
CA MET A 55 2.95 2.81 20.54
C MET A 55 1.78 3.82 20.57
N ALA A 56 1.34 4.31 19.41
CA ALA A 56 0.29 5.34 19.30
C ALA A 56 -1.13 4.81 19.02
N LYS A 57 -1.32 3.51 18.74
CA LYS A 57 -2.62 2.92 18.34
C LYS A 57 -3.02 1.70 19.17
N GLN A 58 -2.95 1.76 20.48
CA GLN A 58 -3.73 0.87 21.35
C GLN A 58 -5.07 1.56 21.69
N GLY A 59 -5.92 1.70 20.70
CA GLY A 59 -7.33 2.09 20.88
C GLY A 59 -8.21 0.91 20.48
N ASN A 60 -9.16 0.59 21.33
CA ASN A 60 -10.20 -0.44 21.24
C ASN A 60 -10.70 -0.70 19.80
N VAL A 61 -10.21 -1.75 19.14
CA VAL A 61 -10.65 -2.19 17.81
C VAL A 61 -11.45 -3.51 17.85
N ASP A 62 -11.65 -4.08 19.05
CA ASP A 62 -12.18 -5.44 19.20
C ASP A 62 -13.72 -5.58 19.04
N LEU A 63 -14.48 -4.48 18.97
CA LEU A 63 -15.94 -4.56 19.00
C LEU A 63 -16.59 -5.05 17.72
N LEU A 64 -15.89 -5.05 16.59
CA LEU A 64 -16.42 -5.49 15.29
C LEU A 64 -15.52 -6.52 14.58
N ALA A 65 -14.54 -7.09 15.29
CA ALA A 65 -13.63 -8.07 14.71
C ALA A 65 -14.39 -9.33 14.26
N GLY A 66 -14.16 -9.74 13.02
CA GLY A 66 -14.77 -10.94 12.44
C GLY A 66 -16.15 -10.72 11.79
N GLU A 67 -16.76 -9.55 11.91
CA GLU A 67 -17.97 -9.25 11.15
C GLU A 67 -17.67 -9.08 9.66
N THR A 68 -18.47 -9.76 8.82
CA THR A 68 -18.37 -9.63 7.37
C THR A 68 -18.97 -8.31 6.91
N MET A 69 -18.27 -7.59 6.05
CA MET A 69 -18.73 -6.34 5.47
C MET A 69 -20.02 -6.56 4.66
N PRO A 70 -21.06 -5.74 4.86
CA PRO A 70 -22.21 -5.74 3.96
C PRO A 70 -21.78 -5.24 2.57
N GLY A 71 -22.53 -5.58 1.53
CA GLY A 71 -22.23 -5.05 0.17
C GLY A 71 -22.71 -5.97 -0.94
N GLN A 72 -22.64 -5.47 -2.17
CA GLN A 72 -23.00 -6.22 -3.37
C GLN A 72 -21.80 -7.05 -3.85
N PRO A 73 -21.96 -8.40 -4.01
CA PRO A 73 -20.88 -9.25 -4.52
C PRO A 73 -20.48 -8.85 -5.93
N VAL A 74 -19.18 -8.75 -6.18
CA VAL A 74 -18.62 -8.39 -7.50
C VAL A 74 -17.38 -9.22 -7.81
N THR A 75 -17.10 -9.32 -9.10
CA THR A 75 -15.80 -9.75 -9.62
C THR A 75 -15.31 -8.65 -10.56
N LEU A 76 -14.23 -7.99 -10.18
CA LEU A 76 -13.69 -6.86 -10.93
C LEU A 76 -12.28 -7.16 -11.43
N ARG A 77 -12.00 -6.70 -12.64
CA ARG A 77 -10.65 -6.70 -13.21
C ARG A 77 -10.06 -5.30 -13.14
N GLY A 78 -8.78 -5.21 -12.73
CA GLY A 78 -8.12 -3.92 -12.57
C GLY A 78 -6.74 -4.05 -11.92
N GLU A 79 -6.36 -3.03 -11.19
CA GLU A 79 -5.09 -2.91 -10.50
C GLU A 79 -5.28 -2.49 -9.05
N VAL A 80 -4.48 -3.03 -8.13
CA VAL A 80 -4.33 -2.49 -6.78
C VAL A 80 -3.08 -1.62 -6.71
N THR A 81 -3.21 -0.42 -6.11
CA THR A 81 -2.11 0.54 -5.96
C THR A 81 -2.23 1.33 -4.66
N ASP A 82 -1.23 2.13 -4.31
CA ASP A 82 -1.32 3.03 -3.16
C ASP A 82 -2.05 4.33 -3.51
N ALA A 83 -2.76 4.87 -2.52
CA ALA A 83 -3.55 6.09 -2.70
C ALA A 83 -2.69 7.35 -2.82
N ASN A 84 -1.55 7.43 -2.11
CA ASN A 84 -0.79 8.66 -2.03
C ASN A 84 -0.17 9.04 -3.38
N CYS A 85 0.49 8.06 -4.03
CA CYS A 85 1.09 8.31 -5.34
C CYS A 85 0.02 8.43 -6.42
N TYR A 86 -1.03 7.61 -6.38
CA TYR A 86 -2.11 7.71 -7.35
C TYR A 86 -2.81 9.08 -7.32
N LEU A 87 -3.21 9.55 -6.14
CA LEU A 87 -3.90 10.84 -6.00
C LEU A 87 -2.97 12.04 -6.21
N GLY A 88 -1.70 11.92 -5.82
CA GLY A 88 -0.75 13.02 -5.92
C GLY A 88 -0.17 13.21 -7.31
N THR A 89 0.13 12.13 -8.02
CA THR A 89 0.89 12.16 -9.28
C THR A 89 0.31 11.29 -10.39
N HIS A 90 -0.82 10.61 -10.16
CA HIS A 90 -1.40 9.58 -11.04
C HIS A 90 -0.43 8.45 -11.39
N THR A 91 0.56 8.21 -10.53
CA THR A 91 1.54 7.15 -10.75
C THR A 91 1.00 5.82 -10.24
N HIS A 92 0.98 4.83 -11.11
CA HIS A 92 0.53 3.46 -10.83
C HIS A 92 1.19 2.47 -11.80
N ALA A 93 0.70 1.23 -11.87
CA ALA A 93 1.21 0.15 -12.71
C ALA A 93 2.59 -0.40 -12.28
N TYR A 94 3.14 -1.28 -13.11
CA TYR A 94 4.29 -2.11 -12.76
C TYR A 94 5.55 -1.31 -12.39
N ASP A 95 5.83 -0.25 -13.11
CA ASP A 95 7.01 0.59 -12.86
C ASP A 95 6.97 1.27 -11.48
N HIS A 96 5.78 1.33 -10.87
CA HIS A 96 5.55 1.91 -9.55
C HIS A 96 5.33 0.86 -8.44
N ALA A 97 5.32 -0.42 -8.76
CA ALA A 97 4.91 -1.50 -7.86
C ALA A 97 5.70 -1.52 -6.54
N PHE A 98 7.02 -1.32 -6.57
CA PHE A 98 7.82 -1.29 -5.36
C PHE A 98 7.47 -0.10 -4.46
N CYS A 99 7.35 1.11 -5.02
CA CYS A 99 6.96 2.30 -4.28
C CYS A 99 5.58 2.15 -3.64
N ALA A 100 4.60 1.65 -4.41
CA ALA A 100 3.25 1.42 -3.92
C ALA A 100 3.23 0.41 -2.76
N LYS A 101 3.94 -0.72 -2.86
CA LYS A 101 4.11 -1.69 -1.77
C LYS A 101 4.73 -1.06 -0.52
N PHE A 102 5.77 -0.23 -0.71
CA PHE A 102 6.41 0.47 0.39
C PHE A 102 5.45 1.43 1.10
N CYS A 103 4.69 2.24 0.35
CA CYS A 103 3.71 3.17 0.89
C CYS A 103 2.60 2.45 1.66
N VAL A 104 2.07 1.35 1.10
CA VAL A 104 1.05 0.53 1.78
C VAL A 104 1.62 -0.15 3.03
N ALA A 105 2.82 -0.72 2.97
CA ALA A 105 3.49 -1.31 4.14
C ALA A 105 3.75 -0.28 5.25
N ALA A 106 3.96 0.99 4.89
CA ALA A 106 4.06 2.10 5.84
C ALA A 106 2.70 2.56 6.41
N GLY A 107 1.59 1.95 6.00
CA GLY A 107 0.23 2.25 6.46
C GLY A 107 -0.54 3.20 5.55
N GLY A 108 -0.10 3.39 4.31
CA GLY A 108 -0.85 4.11 3.27
C GLY A 108 -2.10 3.34 2.85
N PRO A 109 -3.18 4.03 2.44
CA PRO A 109 -4.38 3.39 1.94
C PRO A 109 -4.14 2.66 0.61
N LEU A 110 -4.84 1.54 0.41
CA LEU A 110 -4.82 0.77 -0.82
C LEU A 110 -6.05 1.12 -1.67
N LEU A 111 -5.84 1.32 -2.97
CA LEU A 111 -6.90 1.57 -3.95
C LEU A 111 -7.00 0.42 -4.95
N PHE A 112 -8.19 0.24 -5.52
CA PHE A 112 -8.43 -0.60 -6.69
C PHE A 112 -8.93 0.28 -7.85
N ILE A 113 -8.26 0.19 -8.98
CA ILE A 113 -8.56 0.92 -10.23
C ILE A 113 -9.12 -0.08 -11.22
N PRO A 114 -10.42 -0.01 -11.59
CA PRO A 114 -11.00 -0.93 -12.58
C PRO A 114 -10.47 -0.68 -14.00
N ASP A 115 -10.13 -1.74 -14.74
CA ASP A 115 -9.68 -1.66 -16.14
C ASP A 115 -10.76 -1.05 -17.07
N GLN A 116 -12.03 -1.24 -16.74
CA GLN A 116 -13.17 -0.78 -17.54
C GLN A 116 -13.61 0.65 -17.24
N GLY A 117 -12.84 1.36 -16.39
CA GLY A 117 -13.25 2.66 -15.86
C GLY A 117 -14.31 2.53 -14.76
N GLY A 118 -14.86 3.68 -14.35
CA GLY A 118 -15.79 3.76 -13.21
C GLY A 118 -15.12 4.33 -11.97
N PRO A 119 -15.72 4.17 -10.78
CA PRO A 119 -15.14 4.70 -9.57
C PRO A 119 -13.88 3.93 -9.17
N VAL A 120 -12.92 4.66 -8.62
CA VAL A 120 -11.79 4.06 -7.91
C VAL A 120 -12.26 3.69 -6.51
N TYR A 121 -11.92 2.49 -6.07
CA TYR A 121 -12.38 1.95 -4.80
C TYR A 121 -11.29 2.00 -3.73
N LEU A 122 -11.64 2.41 -2.52
CA LEU A 122 -10.82 2.14 -1.35
C LEU A 122 -10.85 0.64 -1.04
N VAL A 123 -9.70 -0.02 -1.02
CA VAL A 123 -9.63 -1.44 -0.70
C VAL A 123 -9.66 -1.64 0.82
N VAL A 124 -10.60 -2.47 1.27
CA VAL A 124 -10.75 -2.88 2.67
C VAL A 124 -10.81 -4.40 2.77
N SER A 125 -10.61 -4.94 3.95
CA SER A 125 -10.83 -6.38 4.18
C SER A 125 -12.31 -6.73 4.15
N GLU A 126 -12.66 -7.91 3.69
CA GLU A 126 -14.04 -8.42 3.75
C GLU A 126 -14.56 -8.56 5.18
N GLN A 127 -13.66 -8.82 6.12
CA GLN A 127 -14.02 -8.98 7.54
C GLN A 127 -13.28 -7.94 8.38
N ASN A 128 -13.99 -7.32 9.31
CA ASN A 128 -13.41 -6.39 10.26
C ASN A 128 -12.32 -7.06 11.11
N GLY A 129 -11.18 -6.39 11.26
CA GLY A 129 -10.04 -6.89 12.02
C GLY A 129 -9.22 -7.99 11.34
N VAL A 130 -9.63 -8.46 10.16
CA VAL A 130 -8.86 -9.41 9.35
C VAL A 130 -8.01 -8.63 8.34
N PRO A 131 -6.72 -8.95 8.18
CA PRO A 131 -5.89 -8.29 7.18
C PRO A 131 -6.38 -8.57 5.75
N ILE A 132 -6.10 -7.62 4.84
CA ILE A 132 -6.23 -7.87 3.40
C ILE A 132 -5.36 -9.08 3.03
N PRO A 133 -5.86 -10.03 2.20
CA PRO A 133 -5.11 -11.21 1.81
C PRO A 133 -3.75 -10.89 1.20
N GLU A 134 -2.70 -11.59 1.65
CA GLU A 134 -1.32 -11.33 1.23
C GLU A 134 -1.14 -11.48 -0.29
N ASN A 135 -1.82 -12.46 -0.91
CA ASN A 135 -1.78 -12.65 -2.36
C ASN A 135 -2.31 -11.44 -3.15
N ILE A 136 -3.20 -10.62 -2.59
CA ILE A 136 -3.64 -9.35 -3.17
C ILE A 136 -2.56 -8.30 -2.97
N LEU A 137 -1.96 -8.21 -1.77
CA LEU A 137 -0.88 -7.27 -1.46
C LEU A 137 0.37 -7.52 -2.32
N ASP A 138 0.67 -8.77 -2.65
CA ASP A 138 1.76 -9.13 -3.56
C ASP A 138 1.53 -8.63 -4.99
N ARG A 139 0.28 -8.40 -5.38
CA ARG A 139 -0.12 -7.91 -6.70
C ARG A 139 -0.24 -6.39 -6.81
N ILE A 140 0.17 -5.65 -5.78
CA ILE A 140 0.21 -4.18 -5.87
C ILE A 140 1.07 -3.74 -7.06
N GLY A 141 0.51 -2.88 -7.93
CA GLY A 141 1.12 -2.39 -9.16
C GLY A 141 1.05 -3.37 -10.33
N VAL A 142 0.35 -4.50 -10.19
CA VAL A 142 0.17 -5.46 -11.30
C VAL A 142 -1.18 -5.20 -11.98
N PRO A 143 -1.20 -4.70 -13.24
CA PRO A 143 -2.44 -4.48 -13.97
C PRO A 143 -3.17 -5.78 -14.32
N GLY A 144 -4.49 -5.70 -14.50
CA GLY A 144 -5.32 -6.78 -15.02
C GLY A 144 -5.56 -7.94 -14.05
N ILE A 145 -5.29 -7.77 -12.76
CA ILE A 145 -5.69 -8.76 -11.76
C ILE A 145 -7.21 -8.84 -11.65
N VAL A 146 -7.73 -10.01 -11.31
CA VAL A 146 -9.16 -10.21 -11.10
C VAL A 146 -9.40 -10.45 -9.61
N VAL A 147 -10.23 -9.61 -9.00
CA VAL A 147 -10.52 -9.64 -7.57
C VAL A 147 -12.00 -9.96 -7.35
N LYS A 148 -12.27 -10.88 -6.42
CA LYS A 148 -13.61 -11.11 -5.86
C LYS A 148 -13.76 -10.32 -4.57
N GLY A 149 -14.95 -9.78 -4.35
CA GLY A 149 -15.25 -9.02 -3.15
C GLY A 149 -16.66 -8.47 -3.17
N LYS A 150 -16.87 -7.44 -2.36
CA LYS A 150 -18.15 -6.73 -2.26
C LYS A 150 -17.94 -5.23 -2.44
N VAL A 151 -18.75 -4.59 -3.25
CA VAL A 151 -18.79 -3.13 -3.34
C VAL A 151 -19.66 -2.57 -2.22
N LEU A 152 -19.11 -1.55 -1.57
CA LEU A 152 -19.79 -0.76 -0.55
C LEU A 152 -19.80 0.70 -0.99
N ASP A 153 -20.94 1.33 -0.86
CA ASP A 153 -21.12 2.76 -1.13
C ASP A 153 -21.66 3.44 0.13
N ALA A 154 -20.95 4.45 0.60
CA ALA A 154 -21.34 5.23 1.76
C ALA A 154 -21.02 6.70 1.53
N ASP A 155 -22.04 7.54 1.42
CA ASP A 155 -21.93 9.01 1.33
C ASP A 155 -20.91 9.51 0.26
N GLY A 156 -20.86 8.81 -0.89
CA GLY A 156 -19.94 9.13 -2.00
C GLY A 156 -18.57 8.49 -1.87
N LEU A 157 -18.29 7.74 -0.82
CA LEU A 157 -17.11 6.86 -0.74
C LEU A 157 -17.44 5.51 -1.36
N HIS A 158 -16.64 5.11 -2.36
CA HIS A 158 -16.68 3.78 -2.95
C HIS A 158 -15.60 2.90 -2.32
N ALA A 159 -15.97 1.76 -1.78
CA ALA A 159 -15.03 0.80 -1.22
C ALA A 159 -15.23 -0.60 -1.83
N LEU A 160 -14.14 -1.36 -1.92
CA LEU A 160 -14.12 -2.76 -2.34
C LEU A 160 -13.62 -3.60 -1.16
N ALA A 161 -14.53 -4.32 -0.53
CA ALA A 161 -14.19 -5.30 0.48
C ALA A 161 -13.69 -6.56 -0.22
N VAL A 162 -12.37 -6.78 -0.19
CA VAL A 162 -11.73 -7.85 -0.97
C VAL A 162 -11.76 -9.19 -0.23
N GLU A 163 -12.19 -10.24 -0.93
CA GLU A 163 -12.23 -11.62 -0.45
C GLU A 163 -11.00 -12.39 -0.95
N ALA A 164 -10.76 -12.42 -2.26
CA ALA A 164 -9.70 -13.21 -2.88
C ALA A 164 -9.37 -12.72 -4.31
N LEU A 165 -8.21 -13.16 -4.82
CA LEU A 165 -7.97 -13.18 -6.26
C LEU A 165 -8.84 -14.24 -6.91
N ALA A 166 -9.53 -13.91 -8.02
CA ALA A 166 -10.17 -14.90 -8.87
C ALA A 166 -9.11 -15.69 -9.64
N ARG A 167 -9.37 -16.97 -9.82
CA ARG A 167 -8.55 -17.87 -10.64
C ARG A 167 -8.94 -17.76 -12.11
#